data_4b163274b638b6dc8705fe1a3157cf77
#
_entry.id   4b163274b638b6dc8705fe1a3157cf77
#
_cell.length_a   1.000
_cell.length_b   1.000
_cell.length_c   1.000
_cell.angle_alpha   90.00
_cell.angle_beta   90.00
_cell.angle_gamma   90.00
#
_symmetry.space_group_name_H-M   'P 1'
#
loop_
_entity.id
_entity.type
_entity.pdbx_description
1 polymer ?
#
loop_
_entity_poly.entity_id
_entity_poly.type
_entity_poly.pdbx_seq_one_letter_code
_entity_poly.pdbx_strand_id
1 'polypeptide(L)'
;MRLIKRFFKSVGVLLLLQVAAVNAELNDKEAALKAGFLFNFARYSDWQVAATPVGYFKLCSPDSDFLDTASWVLHQQTIHGLGIKVALVELDSLNINQCNLLFVTHRYREQWVTTDKSLLLHTMLVGETPDFIKLGGHIRFFLASGKIRFEVAPESLKKADIVMSSKVLRLSRIVKEGEQ
;
A
#
# COMPACT_ATOMS: atom_id res chain seq x y z
N MET A 1 -17.08 51.51 3.89
CA MET A 1 -15.87 50.83 3.36
C MET A 1 -15.29 49.75 4.28
N ARG A 2 -15.44 49.76 5.60
CA ARG A 2 -14.93 48.75 6.54
C ARG A 2 -15.76 47.43 6.59
N LEU A 3 -17.07 47.47 6.35
CA LEU A 3 -17.94 46.28 6.36
C LEU A 3 -17.71 45.37 5.15
N ILE A 4 -17.45 45.91 3.97
CA ILE A 4 -17.23 45.13 2.74
C ILE A 4 -15.92 44.32 2.83
N LYS A 5 -14.87 44.89 3.45
CA LYS A 5 -13.59 44.17 3.65
C LYS A 5 -13.70 42.98 4.63
N ARG A 6 -14.61 43.02 5.61
CA ARG A 6 -14.87 41.92 6.54
C ARG A 6 -15.63 40.76 5.87
N PHE A 7 -16.60 41.10 5.00
CA PHE A 7 -17.37 40.11 4.24
C PHE A 7 -16.49 39.32 3.26
N PHE A 8 -15.58 39.97 2.56
CA PHE A 8 -14.64 39.31 1.63
C PHE A 8 -13.64 38.37 2.34
N LYS A 9 -13.18 38.72 3.55
CA LYS A 9 -12.32 37.82 4.33
C LYS A 9 -13.04 36.57 4.82
N SER A 10 -14.30 36.68 5.22
CA SER A 10 -15.10 35.54 5.69
C SER A 10 -15.45 34.56 4.57
N VAL A 11 -15.76 35.05 3.37
CA VAL A 11 -16.08 34.25 2.20
C VAL A 11 -14.82 33.49 1.72
N GLY A 12 -13.65 34.13 1.73
CA GLY A 12 -12.38 33.48 1.34
C GLY A 12 -11.98 32.34 2.27
N VAL A 13 -12.17 32.46 3.58
CA VAL A 13 -11.88 31.43 4.55
C VAL A 13 -12.84 30.23 4.40
N LEU A 14 -14.12 30.49 4.13
CA LEU A 14 -15.11 29.42 3.94
C LEU A 14 -14.83 28.58 2.68
N LEU A 15 -14.40 29.23 1.58
CA LEU A 15 -14.01 28.53 0.35
C LEU A 15 -12.77 27.64 0.53
N LEU A 16 -11.77 28.08 1.30
CA LEU A 16 -10.57 27.31 1.58
C LEU A 16 -10.85 26.06 2.41
N LEU A 17 -11.79 26.13 3.35
CA LEU A 17 -12.21 24.97 4.16
C LEU A 17 -12.92 23.90 3.33
N GLN A 18 -13.69 24.27 2.33
CA GLN A 18 -14.38 23.31 1.45
C GLN A 18 -13.40 22.54 0.54
N VAL A 19 -12.36 23.19 0.03
CA VAL A 19 -11.35 22.52 -0.81
C VAL A 19 -10.54 21.49 0.00
N ALA A 20 -10.21 21.79 1.25
CA ALA A 20 -9.48 20.86 2.11
C ALA A 20 -10.31 19.59 2.42
N ALA A 21 -11.61 19.74 2.68
CA ALA A 21 -12.49 18.60 2.95
C ALA A 21 -12.66 17.66 1.74
N VAL A 22 -12.77 18.21 0.53
CA VAL A 22 -12.88 17.40 -0.70
C VAL A 22 -11.60 16.61 -0.97
N ASN A 23 -10.44 17.20 -0.75
CA ASN A 23 -9.16 16.50 -0.95
C ASN A 23 -8.96 15.37 0.07
N ALA A 24 -9.35 15.56 1.33
CA ALA A 24 -9.30 14.52 2.36
C ALA A 24 -10.20 13.33 1.99
N GLU A 25 -11.44 13.57 1.56
CA GLU A 25 -12.38 12.51 1.15
C GLU A 25 -11.88 11.72 -0.07
N LEU A 26 -11.25 12.37 -1.03
CA LEU A 26 -10.65 11.70 -2.19
C LEU A 26 -9.48 10.81 -1.79
N ASN A 27 -8.63 11.27 -0.88
CA ASN A 27 -7.50 10.52 -0.37
C ASN A 27 -7.95 9.27 0.40
N ASP A 28 -8.97 9.39 1.24
CA ASP A 28 -9.54 8.27 1.99
C ASP A 28 -10.16 7.20 1.06
N LYS A 29 -10.86 7.62 0.01
CA LYS A 29 -11.40 6.71 -1.01
C LYS A 29 -10.30 5.96 -1.77
N GLU A 30 -9.22 6.65 -2.10
CA GLU A 30 -8.06 6.04 -2.75
C GLU A 30 -7.37 5.05 -1.81
N ALA A 31 -7.14 5.40 -0.55
CA ALA A 31 -6.56 4.53 0.45
C ALA A 31 -7.43 3.28 0.70
N ALA A 32 -8.75 3.44 0.79
CA ALA A 32 -9.68 2.34 0.94
C ALA A 32 -9.65 1.37 -0.26
N LEU A 33 -9.59 1.89 -1.48
CA LEU A 33 -9.48 1.08 -2.69
C LEU A 33 -8.15 0.31 -2.72
N LYS A 34 -7.04 0.94 -2.36
CA LYS A 34 -5.73 0.27 -2.24
C LYS A 34 -5.74 -0.82 -1.18
N ALA A 35 -6.33 -0.58 -0.01
CA ALA A 35 -6.49 -1.60 1.03
C ALA A 35 -7.26 -2.82 0.51
N GLY A 36 -8.32 -2.63 -0.28
CA GLY A 36 -9.06 -3.69 -0.95
C GLY A 36 -8.22 -4.45 -1.99
N PHE A 37 -7.35 -3.78 -2.74
CA PHE A 37 -6.39 -4.44 -3.64
C PHE A 37 -5.36 -5.27 -2.87
N LEU A 38 -4.77 -4.72 -1.80
CA LEU A 38 -3.80 -5.43 -0.96
C LEU A 38 -4.40 -6.71 -0.36
N PHE A 39 -5.66 -6.63 0.11
CA PHE A 39 -6.41 -7.79 0.56
C PHE A 39 -6.52 -8.85 -0.53
N ASN A 40 -6.90 -8.46 -1.75
CA ASN A 40 -7.01 -9.40 -2.86
C ASN A 40 -5.66 -9.96 -3.31
N PHE A 41 -4.59 -9.16 -3.31
CA PHE A 41 -3.25 -9.66 -3.59
C PHE A 41 -2.87 -10.76 -2.60
N ALA A 42 -3.08 -10.52 -1.31
CA ALA A 42 -2.81 -11.50 -0.27
C ALA A 42 -3.72 -12.74 -0.36
N ARG A 43 -5.03 -12.54 -0.54
CA ARG A 43 -6.00 -13.64 -0.62
C ARG A 43 -5.78 -14.58 -1.80
N TYR A 44 -5.24 -14.05 -2.91
CA TYR A 44 -4.97 -14.81 -4.13
C TYR A 44 -3.47 -15.10 -4.32
N SER A 45 -2.73 -15.14 -3.25
CA SER A 45 -1.32 -15.57 -3.24
C SER A 45 -1.07 -16.58 -2.14
N ASP A 46 -0.16 -17.49 -2.39
CA ASP A 46 0.25 -18.53 -1.44
C ASP A 46 1.71 -18.29 -1.04
N TRP A 47 1.99 -18.27 0.26
CA TRP A 47 3.34 -18.26 0.82
C TRP A 47 3.84 -19.70 0.96
N GLN A 48 4.92 -20.04 0.26
CA GLN A 48 5.52 -21.39 0.27
C GLN A 48 6.27 -21.65 1.58
N VAL A 49 6.77 -20.60 2.22
CA VAL A 49 7.37 -20.62 3.55
C VAL A 49 6.52 -19.76 4.48
N ALA A 50 6.25 -20.25 5.68
CA ALA A 50 5.50 -19.49 6.66
C ALA A 50 6.31 -18.26 7.09
N ALA A 51 5.92 -17.10 6.59
CA ALA A 51 6.60 -15.82 6.89
C ALA A 51 6.43 -15.40 8.36
N THR A 52 5.40 -15.90 9.05
CA THR A 52 5.12 -15.55 10.45
C THR A 52 4.60 -16.76 11.22
N PRO A 53 5.07 -16.97 12.43
CA PRO A 53 4.44 -17.91 13.33
C PRO A 53 3.15 -17.29 13.89
N VAL A 54 2.05 -18.04 13.73
CA VAL A 54 0.90 -18.06 14.62
C VAL A 54 -0.15 -16.94 14.53
N GLY A 55 -1.31 -17.30 13.98
CA GLY A 55 -2.61 -16.79 14.40
C GLY A 55 -3.19 -15.62 13.62
N TYR A 56 -2.43 -14.85 12.84
CA TYR A 56 -2.96 -13.73 12.05
C TYR A 56 -2.07 -13.39 10.85
N PHE A 57 -2.68 -12.79 9.83
CA PHE A 57 -1.97 -12.20 8.69
C PHE A 57 -1.60 -10.74 9.01
N LYS A 58 -0.31 -10.40 8.93
CA LYS A 58 0.18 -9.06 9.29
C LYS A 58 0.41 -8.19 8.06
N LEU A 59 -0.40 -7.14 7.91
CA LEU A 59 -0.25 -6.08 6.93
C LEU A 59 0.45 -4.89 7.59
N CYS A 60 1.60 -4.51 7.09
CA CYS A 60 2.40 -3.42 7.62
C CYS A 60 2.43 -2.22 6.66
N SER A 61 2.60 -1.03 7.23
CA SER A 61 2.95 0.18 6.50
C SER A 61 3.69 1.14 7.43
N PRO A 62 4.58 1.99 6.92
CA PRO A 62 5.11 3.11 7.68
C PRO A 62 4.13 4.29 7.75
N ASP A 63 3.03 4.27 6.99
CA ASP A 63 2.05 5.34 6.86
C ASP A 63 0.85 5.10 7.77
N SER A 64 0.77 5.85 8.88
CA SER A 64 -0.32 5.76 9.85
C SER A 64 -1.68 6.10 9.24
N ASP A 65 -1.75 7.15 8.38
CA ASP A 65 -3.00 7.60 7.77
C ASP A 65 -3.60 6.48 6.88
N PHE A 66 -2.74 5.79 6.13
CA PHE A 66 -3.15 4.61 5.37
C PHE A 66 -3.63 3.48 6.27
N LEU A 67 -2.92 3.20 7.39
CA LEU A 67 -3.28 2.11 8.29
C LEU A 67 -4.62 2.33 8.99
N ASP A 68 -4.97 3.56 9.33
CA ASP A 68 -6.28 3.89 9.90
C ASP A 68 -7.40 3.49 8.93
N THR A 69 -7.29 3.88 7.66
CA THR A 69 -8.23 3.48 6.62
C THR A 69 -8.22 1.96 6.39
N ALA A 70 -7.04 1.35 6.30
CA ALA A 70 -6.90 -0.09 6.08
C ALA A 70 -7.50 -0.92 7.23
N SER A 71 -7.32 -0.47 8.47
CA SER A 71 -7.91 -1.11 9.65
C SER A 71 -9.43 -1.17 9.57
N TRP A 72 -10.05 -0.08 9.13
CA TRP A 72 -11.50 -0.03 8.95
C TRP A 72 -11.98 -0.90 7.79
N VAL A 73 -11.34 -0.82 6.62
CA VAL A 73 -11.71 -1.58 5.42
C VAL A 73 -11.54 -3.09 5.62
N LEU A 74 -10.49 -3.50 6.33
CA LEU A 74 -10.11 -4.89 6.53
C LEU A 74 -10.67 -5.49 7.82
N HIS A 75 -11.48 -4.74 8.55
CA HIS A 75 -12.14 -5.23 9.77
C HIS A 75 -12.90 -6.53 9.50
N GLN A 76 -12.71 -7.54 10.33
CA GLN A 76 -13.31 -8.88 10.21
C GLN A 76 -12.98 -9.67 8.93
N GLN A 77 -12.09 -9.18 8.06
CA GLN A 77 -11.62 -9.95 6.91
C GLN A 77 -10.59 -11.01 7.34
N THR A 78 -10.51 -12.09 6.55
CA THR A 78 -9.54 -13.16 6.78
C THR A 78 -8.79 -13.51 5.49
N ILE A 79 -7.53 -13.89 5.62
CA ILE A 79 -6.69 -14.41 4.55
C ILE A 79 -6.27 -15.83 4.94
N HIS A 80 -6.65 -16.83 4.15
CA HIS A 80 -6.40 -18.25 4.43
C HIS A 80 -6.84 -18.69 5.85
N GLY A 81 -7.96 -18.15 6.34
CA GLY A 81 -8.49 -18.44 7.67
C GLY A 81 -7.83 -17.64 8.80
N LEU A 82 -6.82 -16.83 8.53
CA LEU A 82 -6.16 -15.96 9.50
C LEU A 82 -6.80 -14.56 9.51
N GLY A 83 -7.16 -14.06 10.68
CA GLY A 83 -7.60 -12.66 10.84
C GLY A 83 -6.48 -11.69 10.46
N ILE A 84 -6.83 -10.52 9.92
CA ILE A 84 -5.85 -9.52 9.51
C ILE A 84 -5.54 -8.59 10.68
N LYS A 85 -4.23 -8.34 10.92
CA LYS A 85 -3.74 -7.26 11.77
C LYS A 85 -2.98 -6.25 10.95
N VAL A 86 -3.32 -4.98 11.07
CA VAL A 86 -2.53 -3.88 10.53
C VAL A 86 -1.51 -3.41 11.56
N ALA A 87 -0.31 -3.04 11.11
CA ALA A 87 0.78 -2.64 12.01
C ALA A 87 1.61 -1.51 11.40
N LEU A 88 1.82 -0.47 12.20
CA LEU A 88 2.80 0.57 11.90
C LEU A 88 4.21 -0.02 12.07
N VAL A 89 5.08 0.25 11.12
CA VAL A 89 6.48 -0.18 11.16
C VAL A 89 7.39 0.93 10.67
N GLU A 90 8.60 0.98 11.23
CA GLU A 90 9.69 1.81 10.69
C GLU A 90 10.49 0.96 9.70
N LEU A 91 10.81 1.53 8.53
CA LEU A 91 11.45 0.79 7.43
C LEU A 91 12.90 0.40 7.70
N ASP A 92 13.53 0.96 8.71
CA ASP A 92 14.88 0.64 9.21
C ASP A 92 14.86 -0.28 10.44
N SER A 93 13.67 -0.65 10.91
CA SER A 93 13.50 -1.51 12.09
C SER A 93 13.64 -3.00 11.75
N LEU A 94 14.28 -3.75 12.66
CA LEU A 94 14.35 -5.22 12.56
C LEU A 94 12.96 -5.90 12.59
N ASN A 95 11.94 -5.22 13.14
CA ASN A 95 10.58 -5.78 13.23
C ASN A 95 9.85 -5.84 11.87
N ILE A 96 10.40 -5.24 10.83
CA ILE A 96 9.84 -5.27 9.47
C ILE A 96 9.78 -6.69 8.89
N ASN A 97 10.66 -7.59 9.34
CA ASN A 97 10.69 -8.99 8.92
C ASN A 97 9.49 -9.83 9.40
N GLN A 98 8.64 -9.28 10.25
CA GLN A 98 7.44 -9.96 10.77
C GLN A 98 6.19 -9.69 9.94
N CYS A 99 6.30 -8.96 8.84
CA CYS A 99 5.18 -8.62 7.98
C CYS A 99 4.97 -9.69 6.90
N ASN A 100 3.71 -10.10 6.67
CA ASN A 100 3.36 -10.90 5.51
C ASN A 100 3.25 -10.05 4.25
N LEU A 101 2.74 -8.80 4.40
CA LEU A 101 2.65 -7.81 3.35
C LEU A 101 3.09 -6.45 3.90
N LEU A 102 3.97 -5.77 3.17
CA LEU A 102 4.41 -4.41 3.45
C LEU A 102 3.94 -3.50 2.32
N PHE A 103 3.19 -2.46 2.68
CA PHE A 103 2.77 -1.41 1.75
C PHE A 103 3.51 -0.10 2.03
N VAL A 104 4.21 0.41 1.03
CA VAL A 104 5.01 1.64 1.11
C VAL A 104 4.38 2.71 0.23
N THR A 105 3.78 3.72 0.86
CA THR A 105 3.21 4.87 0.15
C THR A 105 4.31 5.77 -0.43
N HIS A 106 3.95 6.64 -1.37
CA HIS A 106 4.89 7.55 -2.03
C HIS A 106 5.63 8.48 -1.03
N ARG A 107 5.02 8.77 0.13
CA ARG A 107 5.58 9.57 1.22
C ARG A 107 6.89 8.98 1.76
N TYR A 108 7.02 7.66 1.73
CA TYR A 108 8.13 6.91 2.32
C TYR A 108 9.15 6.42 1.28
N ARG A 109 9.16 7.05 0.09
CA ARG A 109 10.07 6.68 -1.00
C ARG A 109 11.54 6.73 -0.59
N GLU A 110 11.96 7.79 0.08
CA GLU A 110 13.36 7.97 0.48
C GLU A 110 13.81 6.90 1.47
N GLN A 111 12.98 6.62 2.49
CA GLN A 111 13.26 5.53 3.44
C GLN A 111 13.28 4.17 2.73
N TRP A 112 12.37 3.95 1.77
CA TRP A 112 12.36 2.71 0.99
C TRP A 112 13.67 2.48 0.23
N VAL A 113 14.25 3.52 -0.35
CA VAL A 113 15.54 3.43 -1.07
C VAL A 113 16.65 2.88 -0.17
N THR A 114 16.70 3.31 1.08
CA THR A 114 17.73 2.95 2.07
C THR A 114 17.40 1.70 2.89
N THR A 115 16.16 1.20 2.82
CA THR A 115 15.73 -0.01 3.54
C THR A 115 16.56 -1.23 3.12
N ASP A 116 17.02 -2.02 4.09
CA ASP A 116 17.65 -3.33 3.82
C ASP A 116 16.59 -4.37 3.43
N LYS A 117 16.54 -4.73 2.15
CA LYS A 117 15.58 -5.71 1.61
C LYS A 117 15.89 -7.14 2.03
N SER A 118 17.09 -7.43 2.53
CA SER A 118 17.43 -8.75 3.05
C SER A 118 16.60 -9.15 4.27
N LEU A 119 16.04 -8.18 4.98
CA LEU A 119 15.10 -8.39 6.09
C LEU A 119 13.69 -8.81 5.64
N LEU A 120 13.38 -8.73 4.35
CA LEU A 120 12.03 -8.84 3.79
C LEU A 120 11.83 -10.09 2.91
N LEU A 121 12.61 -11.14 3.14
CA LEU A 121 12.71 -12.31 2.25
C LEU A 121 11.39 -12.99 1.90
N HIS A 122 10.43 -13.05 2.82
CA HIS A 122 9.13 -13.72 2.62
C HIS A 122 7.96 -12.75 2.73
N THR A 123 8.21 -11.46 2.55
CA THR A 123 7.22 -10.39 2.64
C THR A 123 6.76 -9.98 1.24
N MET A 124 5.46 -9.90 0.99
CA MET A 124 4.94 -9.29 -0.23
C MET A 124 5.15 -7.78 -0.18
N LEU A 125 5.96 -7.24 -1.09
CA LEU A 125 6.33 -5.82 -1.13
C LEU A 125 5.49 -5.08 -2.17
N VAL A 126 4.68 -4.13 -1.71
CA VAL A 126 3.79 -3.33 -2.55
C VAL A 126 4.08 -1.85 -2.34
N GLY A 127 4.12 -1.07 -3.40
CA GLY A 127 4.37 0.37 -3.29
C GLY A 127 3.73 1.20 -4.41
N GLU A 128 4.05 2.50 -4.43
CA GLU A 128 3.43 3.48 -5.34
C GLU A 128 4.42 4.25 -6.19
N THR A 129 5.71 4.24 -5.86
CA THR A 129 6.69 5.03 -6.57
C THR A 129 7.05 4.42 -7.92
N PRO A 130 7.35 5.21 -8.96
CA PRO A 130 7.61 4.70 -10.31
C PRO A 130 8.75 3.66 -10.38
N ASP A 131 9.73 3.78 -9.52
CA ASP A 131 10.92 2.93 -9.43
C ASP A 131 10.81 1.81 -8.39
N PHE A 132 9.62 1.61 -7.78
CA PHE A 132 9.43 0.69 -6.67
C PHE A 132 9.89 -0.75 -6.97
N ILE A 133 9.52 -1.28 -8.15
CA ILE A 133 9.94 -2.64 -8.57
C ILE A 133 11.44 -2.69 -8.81
N LYS A 134 12.03 -1.67 -9.45
CA LYS A 134 13.49 -1.57 -9.65
C LYS A 134 14.26 -1.54 -8.34
N LEU A 135 13.66 -1.01 -7.30
CA LEU A 135 14.22 -0.93 -5.95
C LEU A 135 13.87 -2.15 -5.08
N GLY A 136 13.54 -3.28 -5.70
CA GLY A 136 13.31 -4.55 -5.03
C GLY A 136 11.86 -4.82 -4.60
N GLY A 137 10.90 -3.98 -4.98
CA GLY A 137 9.48 -4.23 -4.76
C GLY A 137 8.91 -5.32 -5.69
N HIS A 138 7.74 -5.85 -5.36
CA HIS A 138 7.08 -6.91 -6.12
C HIS A 138 5.90 -6.41 -6.93
N ILE A 139 5.14 -5.45 -6.37
CA ILE A 139 3.91 -4.90 -6.96
C ILE A 139 3.96 -3.39 -6.84
N ARG A 140 3.53 -2.69 -7.89
CA ARG A 140 3.44 -1.24 -7.86
C ARG A 140 2.07 -0.76 -8.32
N PHE A 141 1.44 0.11 -7.55
CA PHE A 141 0.30 0.89 -7.99
C PHE A 141 0.71 2.06 -8.88
N PHE A 142 -0.11 2.35 -9.87
CA PHE A 142 0.02 3.54 -10.71
C PHE A 142 -1.35 4.03 -11.20
N LEU A 143 -1.42 5.29 -11.58
CA LEU A 143 -2.63 5.87 -12.18
C LEU A 143 -2.56 5.77 -13.69
N ALA A 144 -3.64 5.28 -14.30
CA ALA A 144 -3.82 5.30 -15.75
C ALA A 144 -5.27 5.68 -16.06
N SER A 145 -5.45 6.76 -16.82
CA SER A 145 -6.77 7.31 -17.17
C SER A 145 -7.67 7.54 -15.94
N GLY A 146 -7.10 8.11 -14.88
CA GLY A 146 -7.81 8.41 -13.62
C GLY A 146 -8.21 7.18 -12.79
N LYS A 147 -7.69 5.99 -13.11
CA LYS A 147 -7.97 4.74 -12.38
C LYS A 147 -6.70 4.17 -11.79
N ILE A 148 -6.81 3.61 -10.59
CA ILE A 148 -5.73 2.83 -9.99
C ILE A 148 -5.57 1.55 -10.80
N ARG A 149 -4.34 1.32 -11.23
CA ARG A 149 -3.85 0.12 -11.89
C ARG A 149 -2.66 -0.41 -11.11
N PHE A 150 -2.22 -1.61 -11.43
CA PHE A 150 -1.03 -2.17 -10.81
C PHE A 150 -0.21 -2.99 -11.81
N GLU A 151 1.06 -3.06 -11.54
CA GLU A 151 2.00 -3.92 -12.23
C GLU A 151 2.63 -4.89 -11.23
N VAL A 152 3.01 -6.05 -11.72
CA VAL A 152 3.55 -7.14 -10.92
C VAL A 152 4.82 -7.66 -11.56
N ALA A 153 5.82 -7.95 -10.73
CA ALA A 153 7.03 -8.69 -11.07
C ALA A 153 6.91 -10.13 -10.52
N PRO A 154 6.34 -11.09 -11.28
CA PRO A 154 6.04 -12.43 -10.76
C PRO A 154 7.28 -13.21 -10.34
N GLU A 155 8.39 -13.03 -11.06
CA GLU A 155 9.65 -13.70 -10.73
C GLU A 155 10.24 -13.17 -9.41
N SER A 156 10.08 -11.88 -9.10
CA SER A 156 10.48 -11.30 -7.82
C SER A 156 9.63 -11.85 -6.66
N LEU A 157 8.31 -11.98 -6.87
CA LEU A 157 7.42 -12.64 -5.90
C LEU A 157 7.85 -14.09 -5.64
N LYS A 158 8.16 -14.85 -6.71
CA LYS A 158 8.61 -16.24 -6.60
C LYS A 158 9.93 -16.38 -5.85
N LYS A 159 10.86 -15.43 -6.02
CA LYS A 159 12.11 -15.37 -5.24
C LYS A 159 11.87 -15.10 -3.75
N ALA A 160 10.75 -14.47 -3.41
CA ALA A 160 10.29 -14.26 -2.05
C ALA A 160 9.41 -15.43 -1.53
N ASP A 161 9.39 -16.59 -2.22
CA ASP A 161 8.56 -17.75 -1.93
C ASP A 161 7.05 -17.44 -1.92
N ILE A 162 6.61 -16.51 -2.77
CA ILE A 162 5.21 -16.13 -2.91
C ILE A 162 4.73 -16.43 -4.33
N VAL A 163 3.65 -17.22 -4.43
CA VAL A 163 3.04 -17.60 -5.71
C VAL A 163 1.70 -16.88 -5.84
N MET A 164 1.61 -15.95 -6.78
CA MET A 164 0.37 -15.21 -7.07
C MET A 164 -0.49 -15.93 -8.12
N SER A 165 -1.79 -16.01 -7.86
CA SER A 165 -2.76 -16.60 -8.76
C SER A 165 -2.80 -15.89 -10.13
N SER A 166 -2.92 -16.67 -11.20
CA SER A 166 -3.14 -16.17 -12.55
C SER A 166 -4.39 -15.28 -12.70
N LYS A 167 -5.35 -15.40 -11.80
CA LYS A 167 -6.53 -14.51 -11.76
C LYS A 167 -6.13 -13.06 -11.52
N VAL A 168 -5.17 -12.81 -10.61
CA VAL A 168 -4.64 -11.46 -10.33
C VAL A 168 -3.69 -11.03 -11.43
N LEU A 169 -2.78 -11.91 -11.85
CA LEU A 169 -1.78 -11.61 -12.89
C LEU A 169 -2.43 -11.14 -14.21
N ARG A 170 -3.57 -11.71 -14.61
CA ARG A 170 -4.31 -11.28 -15.81
C ARG A 170 -4.87 -9.86 -15.73
N LEU A 171 -5.03 -9.29 -14.53
CA LEU A 171 -5.51 -7.92 -14.32
C LEU A 171 -4.37 -6.92 -14.21
N SER A 172 -3.14 -7.39 -14.14
CA SER A 172 -1.93 -6.59 -13.95
C SER A 172 -1.20 -6.32 -15.28
N ARG A 173 -0.33 -5.31 -15.27
CA ARG A 173 0.78 -5.23 -16.20
C ARG A 173 1.94 -6.07 -15.64
N ILE A 174 2.41 -7.03 -16.42
CA ILE A 174 3.55 -7.87 -16.02
C ILE A 174 4.85 -7.14 -16.31
N VAL A 175 5.73 -7.09 -15.31
CA VAL A 175 7.11 -6.59 -15.42
C VAL A 175 8.05 -7.79 -15.47
N LYS A 176 8.81 -7.93 -16.56
CA LYS A 176 9.79 -9.00 -16.73
C LYS A 176 11.15 -8.61 -16.16
N GLU A 177 11.91 -9.60 -15.72
CA GLU A 177 13.34 -9.41 -15.40
C GLU A 177 14.08 -8.91 -16.66
N GLY A 178 14.86 -7.83 -16.51
CA GLY A 178 15.58 -7.20 -17.60
C GLY A 178 14.88 -5.99 -18.23
N GLU A 179 13.60 -5.76 -17.98
CA GLU A 179 12.86 -4.54 -18.34
C GLU A 179 12.80 -3.52 -17.19
N GLN A 180 13.60 -3.75 -16.18
CA GLN A 180 13.67 -2.97 -14.94
C GLN A 180 14.64 -1.79 -15.05
#